data_e240abf678f0ee720b31238abffeb61c
#
_entry.id   e240abf678f0ee720b31238abffeb61c
#
_cell.length_a   1.000
_cell.length_b   1.000
_cell.length_c   1.000
_cell.angle_alpha   90.00
_cell.angle_beta   90.00
_cell.angle_gamma   90.00
#
_symmetry.space_group_name_H-M   'P 1'
#
loop_
_entity.id
_entity.type
_entity.pdbx_description
1 polymer ?
#
loop_
_entity_poly.entity_id
_entity_poly.type
_entity_poly.pdbx_seq_one_letter_code
_entity_poly.pdbx_strand_id
1 'polypeptide(L)'
;MNNEEVLKKAESNEGLSVEEIKVYQDSVKPVKHVYGKYGNLAKTYLEEHNVGKLWSLAGSLPEYLHGIDKAAEELYETMYAKLSKDERFKKTDDFLDNLRKETEMQNLIEEEILKEIVYVD
;
A
#
# COMPACT_ATOMS: atom_id res chain seq x y z
N MET A 1 5.04 -27.70 22.11
CA MET A 1 5.06 -28.16 20.72
C MET A 1 5.67 -27.07 19.85
N ASN A 2 6.62 -27.41 19.00
CA ASN A 2 7.23 -26.43 18.14
C ASN A 2 6.48 -26.30 16.79
N ASN A 3 6.81 -25.28 16.00
CA ASN A 3 6.12 -25.02 14.74
C ASN A 3 6.33 -26.15 13.72
N GLU A 4 7.48 -26.82 13.74
CA GLU A 4 7.76 -27.92 12.82
C GLU A 4 6.85 -29.11 13.06
N GLU A 5 6.58 -29.45 14.32
CA GLU A 5 5.66 -30.51 14.67
C GLU A 5 4.24 -30.22 14.23
N VAL A 6 3.81 -28.97 14.42
CA VAL A 6 2.48 -28.54 14.00
C VAL A 6 2.33 -28.59 12.48
N LEU A 7 3.31 -28.11 11.74
CA LEU A 7 3.34 -28.19 10.28
C LEU A 7 3.30 -29.63 9.79
N LYS A 8 4.06 -30.52 10.44
CA LYS A 8 4.11 -31.92 10.09
C LYS A 8 2.74 -32.59 10.27
N LYS A 9 2.03 -32.30 11.36
CA LYS A 9 0.68 -32.79 11.59
C LYS A 9 -0.28 -32.29 10.53
N ALA A 10 -0.21 -31.03 10.17
CA ALA A 10 -1.07 -30.43 9.15
C ALA A 10 -0.81 -31.05 7.78
N GLU A 11 0.44 -31.28 7.41
CA GLU A 11 0.83 -31.91 6.16
C GLU A 11 0.39 -33.36 6.07
N SER A 12 0.42 -34.09 7.18
CA SER A 12 -0.04 -35.49 7.25
C SER A 12 -1.56 -35.63 7.36
N ASN A 13 -2.28 -34.51 7.36
CA ASN A 13 -3.73 -34.46 7.47
C ASN A 13 -4.27 -35.05 8.79
N GLU A 14 -3.49 -34.93 9.84
CA GLU A 14 -3.90 -35.33 11.20
C GLU A 14 -4.77 -34.23 11.81
N GLY A 15 -5.69 -34.59 12.70
CA GLY A 15 -6.50 -33.62 13.40
C GLY A 15 -5.67 -32.72 14.31
N LEU A 16 -5.89 -31.41 14.21
CA LEU A 16 -5.23 -30.44 15.06
C LEU A 16 -6.18 -29.91 16.12
N SER A 17 -5.64 -29.66 17.33
CA SER A 17 -6.38 -28.93 18.35
C SER A 17 -6.52 -27.47 17.93
N VAL A 18 -7.40 -26.72 18.61
CA VAL A 18 -7.59 -25.28 18.33
C VAL A 18 -6.26 -24.53 18.46
N GLU A 19 -5.46 -24.85 19.47
CA GLU A 19 -4.16 -24.23 19.68
C GLU A 19 -3.17 -24.59 18.58
N GLU A 20 -3.17 -25.83 18.15
CA GLU A 20 -2.29 -26.29 17.06
C GLU A 20 -2.66 -25.65 15.74
N ILE A 21 -3.95 -25.50 15.44
CA ILE A 21 -4.43 -24.80 14.26
C ILE A 21 -3.97 -23.35 14.25
N LYS A 22 -4.05 -22.68 15.40
CA LYS A 22 -3.61 -21.30 15.54
C LYS A 22 -2.12 -21.15 15.28
N VAL A 23 -1.28 -22.04 15.83
CA VAL A 23 0.16 -22.05 15.61
C VAL A 23 0.47 -22.34 14.13
N TYR A 24 -0.24 -23.27 13.53
CA TYR A 24 -0.07 -23.60 12.11
C TYR A 24 -0.38 -22.37 11.23
N GLN A 25 -1.48 -21.69 11.48
CA GLN A 25 -1.83 -20.48 10.72
C GLN A 25 -0.77 -19.38 10.85
N ASP A 26 -0.24 -19.18 12.04
CA ASP A 26 0.81 -18.19 12.28
C ASP A 26 2.13 -18.56 11.61
N SER A 27 2.43 -19.85 11.50
CA SER A 27 3.68 -20.37 10.93
C SER A 27 3.69 -20.40 9.40
N VAL A 28 2.56 -20.75 8.78
CA VAL A 28 2.46 -20.89 7.31
C VAL A 28 1.90 -19.65 6.64
N LYS A 29 1.28 -18.78 7.42
CA LYS A 29 0.76 -17.53 6.91
C LYS A 29 1.94 -16.71 6.39
N PRO A 30 1.91 -16.28 5.12
CA PRO A 30 2.99 -15.44 4.59
C PRO A 30 3.13 -14.20 5.46
N VAL A 31 4.33 -13.64 5.49
CA VAL A 31 4.59 -12.40 6.24
C VAL A 31 3.49 -11.41 5.89
N LYS A 32 2.83 -10.87 6.91
CA LYS A 32 1.77 -9.91 6.72
C LYS A 32 2.35 -8.65 6.10
N HIS A 33 1.98 -8.39 4.86
CA HIS A 33 2.42 -7.19 4.16
C HIS A 33 1.66 -5.98 4.67
N VAL A 34 2.41 -4.95 5.05
CA VAL A 34 1.86 -3.66 5.45
C VAL A 34 2.09 -2.69 4.32
N TYR A 35 1.02 -2.19 3.75
CA TYR A 35 1.09 -1.23 2.66
C TYR A 35 0.91 0.19 3.19
N GLY A 36 1.47 1.15 2.47
CA GLY A 36 1.21 2.55 2.74
C GLY A 36 -0.20 2.95 2.30
N LYS A 37 -0.49 4.24 2.43
CA LYS A 37 -1.79 4.81 2.05
C LYS A 37 -2.19 4.44 0.62
N TYR A 38 -1.28 4.60 -0.32
CA TYR A 38 -1.58 4.42 -1.74
C TYR A 38 -1.71 2.96 -2.15
N GLY A 39 -0.89 2.08 -1.58
CA GLY A 39 -1.04 0.64 -1.79
C GLY A 39 -2.38 0.12 -1.29
N ASN A 40 -2.82 0.57 -0.12
CA ASN A 40 -4.12 0.21 0.45
C ASN A 40 -5.28 0.75 -0.40
N LEU A 41 -5.18 1.98 -0.89
CA LEU A 41 -6.19 2.56 -1.78
C LEU A 41 -6.28 1.78 -3.10
N ALA A 42 -5.15 1.39 -3.67
CA ALA A 42 -5.11 0.58 -4.89
C ALA A 42 -5.75 -0.78 -4.68
N LYS A 43 -5.48 -1.42 -3.55
CA LYS A 43 -6.09 -2.70 -3.19
C LYS A 43 -7.61 -2.59 -3.12
N THR A 44 -8.12 -1.59 -2.41
CA THR A 44 -9.55 -1.33 -2.30
C THR A 44 -10.18 -1.06 -3.67
N TYR A 45 -9.50 -0.27 -4.50
CA TYR A 45 -9.96 0.02 -5.86
C TYR A 45 -10.10 -1.26 -6.69
N LEU A 46 -9.11 -2.15 -6.64
CA LEU A 46 -9.16 -3.42 -7.37
C LEU A 46 -10.30 -4.30 -6.87
N GLU A 47 -10.51 -4.37 -5.56
CA GLU A 47 -11.58 -5.16 -4.95
C GLU A 47 -12.97 -4.66 -5.36
N GLU A 48 -13.13 -3.34 -5.47
CA GLU A 48 -14.43 -2.74 -5.78
C GLU A 48 -14.70 -2.56 -7.25
N HIS A 49 -13.68 -2.29 -8.05
CA HIS A 49 -13.85 -1.86 -9.44
C HIS A 49 -13.18 -2.74 -10.48
N ASN A 50 -12.22 -3.58 -10.11
CA ASN A 50 -11.50 -4.40 -11.09
C ASN A 50 -11.08 -5.75 -10.49
N VAL A 51 -12.06 -6.55 -10.18
CA VAL A 51 -11.86 -7.89 -9.60
C VAL A 51 -11.08 -8.81 -10.55
N GLY A 52 -11.25 -8.65 -11.85
CA GLY A 52 -10.50 -9.41 -12.85
C GLY A 52 -9.00 -9.22 -12.74
N LYS A 53 -8.58 -7.96 -12.61
CA LYS A 53 -7.16 -7.63 -12.41
C LYS A 53 -6.66 -8.14 -11.08
N LEU A 54 -7.48 -8.03 -10.03
CA LEU A 54 -7.14 -8.56 -8.71
C LEU A 54 -6.83 -10.06 -8.77
N TRP A 55 -7.68 -10.82 -9.44
CA TRP A 55 -7.47 -12.26 -9.64
C TRP A 55 -6.22 -12.56 -10.45
N SER A 56 -5.96 -11.79 -11.51
CA SER A 56 -4.77 -11.99 -12.33
C SER A 56 -3.46 -11.70 -11.58
N LEU A 57 -3.53 -10.86 -10.53
CA LEU A 57 -2.39 -10.51 -9.68
C LEU A 57 -2.24 -11.40 -8.44
N ALA A 58 -3.09 -12.42 -8.27
CA ALA A 58 -3.18 -13.18 -7.02
C ALA A 58 -1.83 -13.62 -6.44
N GLY A 59 -0.87 -14.07 -7.29
CA GLY A 59 0.46 -14.48 -6.84
C GLY A 59 1.44 -13.34 -6.65
N SER A 60 1.21 -12.18 -7.26
CA SER A 60 2.11 -11.03 -7.25
C SER A 60 1.48 -9.76 -6.68
N LEU A 61 0.31 -9.88 -6.04
CA LEU A 61 -0.39 -8.73 -5.48
C LEU A 61 0.46 -7.93 -4.48
N PRO A 62 1.19 -8.55 -3.53
CA PRO A 62 2.04 -7.79 -2.63
C PRO A 62 3.09 -6.96 -3.36
N GLU A 63 3.76 -7.53 -4.36
CA GLU A 63 4.75 -6.80 -5.15
C GLU A 63 4.12 -5.63 -5.90
N TYR A 64 2.94 -5.83 -6.47
CA TYR A 64 2.20 -4.79 -7.16
C TYR A 64 1.87 -3.63 -6.21
N LEU A 65 1.32 -3.93 -5.02
CA LEU A 65 0.91 -2.90 -4.06
C LEU A 65 2.11 -2.17 -3.46
N HIS A 66 3.21 -2.86 -3.16
CA HIS A 66 4.45 -2.20 -2.73
C HIS A 66 5.02 -1.33 -3.84
N GLY A 67 4.91 -1.76 -5.08
CA GLY A 67 5.30 -0.97 -6.25
C GLY A 67 4.47 0.31 -6.39
N ILE A 68 3.17 0.24 -6.09
CA ILE A 68 2.28 1.41 -6.06
C ILE A 68 2.77 2.42 -5.01
N ASP A 69 3.06 1.96 -3.79
CA ASP A 69 3.55 2.84 -2.73
C ASP A 69 4.88 3.49 -3.11
N LYS A 70 5.79 2.73 -3.69
CA LYS A 70 7.09 3.23 -4.13
C LYS A 70 6.95 4.26 -5.26
N ALA A 71 6.14 3.97 -6.26
CA ALA A 71 5.89 4.88 -7.37
C ALA A 71 5.21 6.17 -6.89
N ALA A 72 4.28 6.05 -5.95
CA ALA A 72 3.61 7.20 -5.35
C ALA A 72 4.60 8.10 -4.60
N GLU A 73 5.50 7.50 -3.82
CA GLU A 73 6.54 8.23 -3.09
C GLU A 73 7.48 8.97 -4.05
N GLU A 74 7.93 8.30 -5.09
CA GLU A 74 8.80 8.91 -6.11
C GLU A 74 8.11 10.07 -6.82
N LEU A 75 6.84 9.91 -7.19
CA LEU A 75 6.08 10.97 -7.83
C LEU A 75 5.85 12.14 -6.87
N TYR A 76 5.57 11.84 -5.60
CA TYR A 76 5.41 12.87 -4.57
C TYR A 76 6.67 13.73 -4.47
N GLU A 77 7.83 13.11 -4.32
CA GLU A 77 9.11 13.82 -4.21
C GLU A 77 9.40 14.67 -5.45
N THR A 78 9.17 14.11 -6.63
CA THR A 78 9.41 14.81 -7.90
C THR A 78 8.49 16.02 -8.03
N MET A 79 7.21 15.85 -7.77
CA MET A 79 6.23 16.94 -7.87
C MET A 79 6.46 17.99 -6.79
N TYR A 80 6.76 17.56 -5.56
CA TYR A 80 7.02 18.49 -4.47
C TYR A 80 8.22 19.41 -4.80
N ALA A 81 9.31 18.83 -5.28
CA ALA A 81 10.48 19.59 -5.68
C ALA A 81 10.16 20.58 -6.80
N LYS A 82 9.36 20.16 -7.77
CA LYS A 82 8.95 20.97 -8.91
C LYS A 82 8.02 22.11 -8.50
N LEU A 83 6.99 21.81 -7.70
CA LEU A 83 6.01 22.80 -7.24
C LEU A 83 6.61 23.79 -6.25
N SER A 84 7.59 23.37 -5.43
CA SER A 84 8.28 24.25 -4.49
C SER A 84 9.02 25.39 -5.19
N LYS A 85 9.37 25.19 -6.46
CA LYS A 85 10.04 26.20 -7.27
C LYS A 85 9.05 27.11 -8.03
N ASP A 86 7.77 26.75 -8.03
CA ASP A 86 6.73 27.53 -8.66
C ASP A 86 6.43 28.79 -7.85
N GLU A 87 6.31 29.92 -8.50
CA GLU A 87 6.02 31.21 -7.85
C GLU A 87 4.74 31.19 -7.00
N ARG A 88 3.73 30.41 -7.46
CA ARG A 88 2.47 30.30 -6.73
C ARG A 88 2.63 29.71 -5.33
N PHE A 89 3.68 28.90 -5.13
CA PHE A 89 3.90 28.18 -3.89
C PHE A 89 5.13 28.66 -3.12
N LYS A 90 5.75 29.75 -3.54
CA LYS A 90 6.89 30.33 -2.82
C LYS A 90 6.45 30.78 -1.44
N LYS A 91 7.22 30.39 -0.44
CA LYS A 91 6.95 30.78 0.94
C LYS A 91 7.21 32.26 1.15
N THR A 92 6.36 32.86 1.98
CA THR A 92 6.43 34.25 2.37
C THR A 92 6.64 34.35 3.88
N ASP A 93 6.63 35.57 4.44
CA ASP A 93 6.72 35.78 5.88
C ASP A 93 5.39 35.47 6.60
N ASP A 94 4.30 35.29 5.86
CA ASP A 94 3.00 34.98 6.42
C ASP A 94 2.86 33.46 6.63
N PHE A 95 2.79 33.04 7.90
CA PHE A 95 2.67 31.64 8.29
C PHE A 95 1.39 30.99 7.74
N LEU A 96 0.25 31.68 7.83
CA LEU A 96 -1.02 31.14 7.38
C LEU A 96 -1.05 30.98 5.87
N ASP A 97 -0.48 31.92 5.14
CA ASP A 97 -0.37 31.84 3.68
C ASP A 97 0.50 30.66 3.27
N ASN A 98 1.64 30.45 3.95
CA ASN A 98 2.54 29.34 3.70
C ASN A 98 1.85 27.99 3.96
N LEU A 99 1.09 27.91 5.04
CA LEU A 99 0.34 26.70 5.39
C LEU A 99 -0.71 26.37 4.32
N ARG A 100 -1.42 27.37 3.83
CA ARG A 100 -2.40 27.20 2.75
C ARG A 100 -1.73 26.71 1.46
N LYS A 101 -0.59 27.31 1.10
CA LYS A 101 0.19 26.91 -0.08
C LYS A 101 0.66 25.46 0.02
N GLU A 102 1.17 25.06 1.18
CA GLU A 102 1.60 23.69 1.44
C GLU A 102 0.44 22.70 1.27
N THR A 103 -0.73 23.02 1.82
CA THR A 103 -1.92 22.20 1.71
C THR A 103 -2.37 22.07 0.25
N GLU A 104 -2.37 23.16 -0.50
CA GLU A 104 -2.72 23.16 -1.93
C GLU A 104 -1.75 22.29 -2.74
N MET A 105 -0.44 22.40 -2.47
CA MET A 105 0.58 21.56 -3.10
C MET A 105 0.33 20.08 -2.83
N GLN A 106 0.09 19.72 -1.58
CA GLN A 106 -0.15 18.33 -1.19
C GLN A 106 -1.40 17.79 -1.86
N ASN A 107 -2.46 18.59 -1.95
CA ASN A 107 -3.70 18.18 -2.62
C ASN A 107 -3.49 17.95 -4.12
N LEU A 108 -2.73 18.80 -4.80
CA LEU A 108 -2.40 18.64 -6.21
C LEU A 108 -1.59 17.37 -6.45
N ILE A 109 -0.60 17.11 -5.61
CA ILE A 109 0.25 15.93 -5.70
C ILE A 109 -0.57 14.67 -5.48
N GLU A 110 -1.40 14.64 -4.44
CA GLU A 110 -2.24 13.50 -4.13
C GLU A 110 -3.22 13.20 -5.26
N GLU A 111 -3.85 14.22 -5.82
CA GLU A 111 -4.76 14.06 -6.95
C GLU A 111 -4.07 13.40 -8.14
N GLU A 112 -2.86 13.83 -8.47
CA GLU A 112 -2.08 13.27 -9.56
C GLU A 112 -1.66 11.83 -9.28
N ILE A 113 -1.23 11.52 -8.06
CA ILE A 113 -0.87 10.16 -7.66
C ILE A 113 -2.07 9.22 -7.78
N LEU A 114 -3.23 9.63 -7.29
CA LEU A 114 -4.44 8.82 -7.36
C LEU A 114 -4.82 8.53 -8.81
N LYS A 115 -4.75 9.55 -9.66
CA LYS A 115 -5.13 9.45 -11.05
C LYS A 115 -4.17 8.59 -11.88
N GLU A 116 -2.86 8.75 -11.70
CA GLU A 116 -1.85 8.11 -12.56
C GLU A 116 -1.34 6.79 -12.03
N ILE A 117 -1.39 6.56 -10.73
CA ILE A 117 -0.77 5.39 -10.10
C ILE A 117 -1.78 4.48 -9.43
N VAL A 118 -2.68 5.02 -8.64
CA VAL A 118 -3.60 4.23 -7.81
C VAL A 118 -4.81 3.75 -8.58
N TYR A 119 -5.55 4.67 -9.20
CA TYR A 119 -6.81 4.37 -9.90
C TYR A 119 -6.57 4.10 -11.38
N VAL A 120 -5.73 3.12 -11.66
CA VAL A 120 -5.44 2.66 -13.02
C VAL A 120 -5.94 1.23 -13.21
N ASP A 121 -6.51 0.96 -14.36
CA ASP A 121 -7.03 -0.38 -14.72
C ASP A 121 -5.95 -1.30 -15.28
#